data_c8d8a377db813d12643cf97c086c95cc
#
_entry.id   c8d8a377db813d12643cf97c086c95cc
#
_cell.length_a   1.000
_cell.length_b   1.000
_cell.length_c   1.000
_cell.angle_alpha   90.00
_cell.angle_beta   90.00
_cell.angle_gamma   90.00
#
_symmetry.space_group_name_H-M   'P 1'
#
loop_
_entity.id
_entity.type
_entity.pdbx_description
1 polymer ?
#
loop_
_entity_poly.entity_id
_entity_poly.type
_entity_poly.pdbx_seq_one_letter_code
_entity_poly.pdbx_strand_id
1 'polypeptide(L)'
;MRHFYICLLLLGFLSVSALASGDKGTKDIYTEQYITDIYMDEPKRALQLLDEAETKQALPIYKVDDLRSMVYSYLYQDKSAFHYARRAYVHDSISGNHPDHLLKMTITLADISHTLSEYKESNRYAVEGLELARRLDDRQSECKLLFCMGENKWMLSLKEEGYELFDKAIALLDGRKDKLSKSMLSYFYGVKMGYLINDNRLEDALQVGLQREKLLDGMKGNPEVREAFLDQQYGYVYSKLSRICHLLGDVERGKEYHKKYQSPHVYNTPAGKRDATPYLFVTKQYQAVIDHCRDFKELMRQQDTLNTQYVGVLQREIDAYLALKDYEKVAALRASILSITDSIYRRDKTNAALELDNLYEVNEKEARIAEQAFQLTIRTITLVFIFCVSLLSLFFLWRMWLQNRKIKCKNQVLVQRINEQMSMQTEMNRLQADAERMSEGQPFPETGQTEPEASDGNEEEAQMNKMIFGKLDYIIKRDNLYLSADISREELARMVKMNNTRFARMIKENTDTNLNGYLNDLRLNYAMHLLKEHPEYTLRAIAEASGINSMPTFHQLFKARTGMTPSEFKNAEKELKK
;
A
#
# COMPACT_ATOMS: atom_id res chain seq x y z
N MET A 1 -1.85 10.70 18.41
CA MET A 1 -1.43 10.79 17.00
C MET A 1 -2.57 10.45 16.03
N ARG A 2 -3.44 9.44 16.29
CA ARG A 2 -4.55 9.04 15.40
C ARG A 2 -5.52 10.17 14.98
N HIS A 3 -5.92 11.07 15.87
CA HIS A 3 -6.81 12.20 15.50
C HIS A 3 -6.20 13.19 14.51
N PHE A 4 -4.89 13.18 14.34
CA PHE A 4 -4.21 14.12 13.44
C PHE A 4 -4.18 13.61 11.99
N TYR A 5 -4.13 12.30 11.78
CA TYR A 5 -4.23 11.69 10.43
C TYR A 5 -5.60 11.95 9.80
N ILE A 6 -6.67 11.83 10.58
CA ILE A 6 -8.04 12.12 10.14
C ILE A 6 -8.21 13.59 9.78
N CYS A 7 -7.60 14.52 10.55
CA CYS A 7 -7.64 15.95 10.26
C CYS A 7 -6.88 16.35 8.98
N LEU A 8 -5.86 15.61 8.56
CA LEU A 8 -5.10 15.94 7.34
C LEU A 8 -5.83 15.46 6.08
N LEU A 9 -6.54 14.34 6.15
CA LEU A 9 -7.49 13.92 5.11
C LEU A 9 -8.61 14.95 4.92
N LEU A 10 -9.05 15.62 6.00
CA LEU A 10 -10.08 16.67 5.97
C LEU A 10 -9.61 18.01 5.42
N LEU A 11 -8.32 18.35 5.55
CA LEU A 11 -7.79 19.62 5.01
C LEU A 11 -7.69 19.63 3.47
N GLY A 12 -7.69 18.47 2.83
CA GLY A 12 -7.73 18.35 1.37
C GLY A 12 -9.12 18.55 0.76
N PHE A 13 -10.19 18.39 1.53
CA PHE A 13 -11.57 18.45 1.04
C PHE A 13 -12.34 19.74 1.40
N LEU A 14 -11.74 20.68 2.14
CA LEU A 14 -12.37 21.96 2.47
C LEU A 14 -12.01 23.08 1.48
N SER A 15 -11.96 22.76 0.17
CA SER A 15 -11.94 23.78 -0.85
C SER A 15 -13.28 23.76 -1.62
N VAL A 16 -13.96 24.88 -1.47
CA VAL A 16 -15.10 25.33 -2.30
C VAL A 16 -16.46 24.71 -1.96
N SER A 17 -17.07 25.20 -0.91
CA SER A 17 -18.51 25.46 -0.94
C SER A 17 -18.75 26.97 -0.85
N ALA A 18 -18.59 27.64 -1.99
CA ALA A 18 -19.17 28.97 -2.19
C ALA A 18 -20.64 28.77 -2.61
N LEU A 19 -21.54 29.21 -1.74
CA LEU A 19 -22.86 29.78 -2.03
C LEU A 19 -23.41 29.49 -3.45
N ALA A 20 -24.23 28.48 -3.56
CA ALA A 20 -25.33 28.45 -4.51
C ALA A 20 -26.63 28.33 -3.69
N SER A 21 -27.20 29.47 -3.37
CA SER A 21 -28.60 29.59 -2.98
C SER A 21 -29.44 29.36 -4.21
N GLY A 22 -30.24 28.32 -4.20
CA GLY A 22 -31.28 28.14 -5.21
C GLY A 22 -31.68 26.68 -5.40
N ASP A 23 -32.82 26.41 -4.93
CA ASP A 23 -33.72 25.29 -5.22
C ASP A 23 -33.80 24.21 -4.14
N LYS A 24 -34.99 24.11 -3.51
CA LYS A 24 -35.42 23.03 -2.64
C LYS A 24 -35.79 21.79 -3.46
N GLY A 25 -34.82 21.25 -4.18
CA GLY A 25 -34.89 19.89 -4.71
C GLY A 25 -34.46 18.93 -3.59
N THR A 26 -35.09 17.78 -3.48
CA THR A 26 -34.69 16.65 -2.62
C THR A 26 -33.18 16.42 -2.81
N LYS A 27 -32.37 16.73 -1.77
CA LYS A 27 -30.93 16.45 -1.80
C LYS A 27 -30.75 14.99 -2.14
N ASP A 28 -30.02 14.69 -3.20
CA ASP A 28 -29.65 13.32 -3.51
C ASP A 28 -28.76 12.81 -2.39
N ILE A 29 -29.29 11.89 -1.58
CA ILE A 29 -28.61 11.35 -0.38
C ILE A 29 -27.56 10.30 -0.71
N TYR A 30 -27.50 9.84 -1.97
CA TYR A 30 -26.54 8.83 -2.43
C TYR A 30 -25.35 9.48 -3.16
N THR A 31 -24.83 10.59 -2.67
CA THR A 31 -23.64 11.26 -3.22
C THR A 31 -22.45 11.14 -2.27
N GLU A 32 -21.25 11.11 -2.83
CA GLU A 32 -20.00 11.12 -2.04
C GLU A 32 -20.00 12.29 -1.06
N GLN A 33 -20.41 13.47 -1.51
CA GLN A 33 -20.45 14.67 -0.69
C GLN A 33 -21.39 14.51 0.50
N TYR A 34 -22.61 14.02 0.28
CA TYR A 34 -23.56 13.84 1.39
C TYR A 34 -23.07 12.83 2.42
N ILE A 35 -22.52 11.70 1.99
CA ILE A 35 -21.94 10.69 2.88
C ILE A 35 -20.77 11.28 3.67
N THR A 36 -19.89 12.05 2.99
CA THR A 36 -18.75 12.71 3.63
C THR A 36 -19.17 13.79 4.63
N ASP A 37 -20.30 14.46 4.40
CA ASP A 37 -20.81 15.48 5.32
C ASP A 37 -21.35 14.86 6.63
N ILE A 38 -21.94 13.65 6.58
CA ILE A 38 -22.63 13.07 7.72
C ILE A 38 -21.83 12.02 8.51
N TYR A 39 -20.79 11.41 7.95
CA TYR A 39 -20.18 10.19 8.54
C TYR A 39 -19.55 10.41 9.91
N MET A 40 -19.14 11.61 10.26
CA MET A 40 -18.58 11.91 11.58
C MET A 40 -19.66 12.00 12.67
N ASP A 41 -20.82 12.53 12.32
CA ASP A 41 -21.91 12.72 13.25
C ASP A 41 -22.80 11.47 13.31
N GLU A 42 -23.06 10.83 12.17
CA GLU A 42 -23.96 9.70 12.01
C GLU A 42 -23.31 8.51 11.25
N PRO A 43 -22.22 7.91 11.76
CA PRO A 43 -21.47 6.89 11.01
C PRO A 43 -22.30 5.66 10.65
N LYS A 44 -23.20 5.24 11.52
CA LYS A 44 -24.12 4.11 11.25
C LYS A 44 -25.08 4.42 10.10
N ARG A 45 -25.58 5.65 10.05
CA ARG A 45 -26.44 6.12 8.96
C ARG A 45 -25.68 6.19 7.64
N ALA A 46 -24.43 6.66 7.67
CA ALA A 46 -23.56 6.67 6.50
C ALA A 46 -23.36 5.25 5.92
N LEU A 47 -23.09 4.24 6.77
CA LEU A 47 -22.97 2.84 6.33
C LEU A 47 -24.27 2.30 5.74
N GLN A 48 -25.43 2.58 6.35
CA GLN A 48 -26.73 2.17 5.80
C GLN A 48 -26.98 2.77 4.41
N LEU A 49 -26.67 4.05 4.22
CA LEU A 49 -26.81 4.71 2.93
C LEU A 49 -25.87 4.15 1.87
N LEU A 50 -24.66 3.70 2.25
CA LEU A 50 -23.73 3.02 1.37
C LEU A 50 -24.25 1.65 0.93
N ASP A 51 -24.90 0.89 1.82
CA ASP A 51 -25.55 -0.38 1.50
C ASP A 51 -26.74 -0.19 0.55
N GLU A 52 -27.53 0.87 0.76
CA GLU A 52 -28.60 1.25 -0.15
C GLU A 52 -28.07 1.71 -1.51
N ALA A 53 -26.99 2.52 -1.53
CA ALA A 53 -26.38 3.03 -2.75
C ALA A 53 -25.80 1.88 -3.61
N GLU A 54 -25.19 0.87 -2.97
CA GLU A 54 -24.71 -0.34 -3.64
C GLU A 54 -25.89 -1.13 -4.26
N THR A 55 -26.95 -1.39 -3.46
CA THR A 55 -28.12 -2.13 -3.91
C THR A 55 -28.82 -1.45 -5.09
N LYS A 56 -28.91 -0.12 -5.05
CA LYS A 56 -29.53 0.70 -6.09
C LYS A 56 -28.60 1.04 -7.26
N GLN A 57 -27.32 0.65 -7.18
CA GLN A 57 -26.27 1.04 -8.12
C GLN A 57 -26.17 2.57 -8.30
N ALA A 58 -26.47 3.33 -7.24
CA ALA A 58 -26.44 4.79 -7.26
C ALA A 58 -25.03 5.38 -7.31
N LEU A 59 -24.05 4.63 -6.81
CA LEU A 59 -22.62 4.95 -6.89
C LEU A 59 -21.85 3.75 -7.45
N PRO A 60 -20.74 3.98 -8.18
CA PRO A 60 -19.82 2.92 -8.57
C PRO A 60 -19.28 2.18 -7.35
N ILE A 61 -19.13 0.84 -7.44
CA ILE A 61 -18.76 -0.01 -6.30
C ILE A 61 -17.42 0.40 -5.66
N TYR A 62 -16.42 0.78 -6.46
CA TYR A 62 -15.12 1.22 -5.95
C TYR A 62 -15.24 2.49 -5.08
N LYS A 63 -16.18 3.40 -5.39
CA LYS A 63 -16.46 4.57 -4.57
C LYS A 63 -17.22 4.24 -3.29
N VAL A 64 -18.16 3.30 -3.36
CA VAL A 64 -18.85 2.78 -2.17
C VAL A 64 -17.84 2.16 -1.20
N ASP A 65 -16.90 1.38 -1.70
CA ASP A 65 -15.87 0.73 -0.90
C ASP A 65 -14.86 1.73 -0.31
N ASP A 66 -14.46 2.75 -1.07
CA ASP A 66 -13.63 3.85 -0.55
C ASP A 66 -14.33 4.57 0.61
N LEU A 67 -15.60 4.93 0.45
CA LEU A 67 -16.37 5.60 1.50
C LEU A 67 -16.60 4.69 2.71
N ARG A 68 -16.86 3.39 2.52
CA ARG A 68 -16.94 2.43 3.63
C ARG A 68 -15.62 2.36 4.39
N SER A 69 -14.49 2.29 3.67
CA SER A 69 -13.17 2.30 4.29
C SER A 69 -12.97 3.55 5.15
N MET A 70 -13.36 4.72 4.64
CA MET A 70 -13.28 5.98 5.40
C MET A 70 -14.15 5.95 6.68
N VAL A 71 -15.40 5.48 6.59
CA VAL A 71 -16.30 5.40 7.76
C VAL A 71 -15.78 4.39 8.79
N TYR A 72 -15.30 3.23 8.37
CA TYR A 72 -14.72 2.23 9.26
C TYR A 72 -13.42 2.72 9.92
N SER A 73 -12.56 3.45 9.20
CA SER A 73 -11.39 4.09 9.80
C SER A 73 -11.78 5.10 10.89
N TYR A 74 -12.84 5.88 10.67
CA TYR A 74 -13.36 6.79 11.67
C TYR A 74 -13.86 6.06 12.92
N LEU A 75 -14.49 4.90 12.74
CA LEU A 75 -14.98 4.04 13.82
C LEU A 75 -13.87 3.21 14.51
N TYR A 76 -12.60 3.39 14.13
CA TYR A 76 -11.44 2.59 14.60
C TYR A 76 -11.57 1.08 14.33
N GLN A 77 -12.31 0.71 13.28
CA GLN A 77 -12.42 -0.65 12.77
C GLN A 77 -11.44 -0.82 11.61
N ASP A 78 -10.15 -0.83 11.94
CA ASP A 78 -9.06 -0.73 10.96
C ASP A 78 -9.00 -1.96 10.02
N LYS A 79 -9.41 -3.15 10.47
CA LYS A 79 -9.47 -4.35 9.61
C LYS A 79 -10.57 -4.26 8.57
N SER A 80 -11.76 -3.78 8.97
CA SER A 80 -12.87 -3.52 8.06
C SER A 80 -12.52 -2.41 7.06
N ALA A 81 -11.88 -1.34 7.54
CA ALA A 81 -11.37 -0.28 6.70
C ALA A 81 -10.36 -0.80 5.66
N PHE A 82 -9.43 -1.65 6.08
CA PHE A 82 -8.47 -2.31 5.18
C PHE A 82 -9.17 -3.19 4.15
N HIS A 83 -10.15 -3.99 4.57
CA HIS A 83 -10.90 -4.88 3.67
C HIS A 83 -11.54 -4.08 2.52
N TYR A 84 -12.27 -3.01 2.83
CA TYR A 84 -12.95 -2.22 1.80
C TYR A 84 -11.98 -1.38 0.97
N ALA A 85 -10.93 -0.80 1.56
CA ALA A 85 -9.88 -0.12 0.79
C ALA A 85 -9.21 -1.07 -0.21
N ARG A 86 -8.95 -2.34 0.20
CA ARG A 86 -8.37 -3.35 -0.67
C ARG A 86 -9.31 -3.75 -1.81
N ARG A 87 -10.61 -3.85 -1.57
CA ARG A 87 -11.60 -4.11 -2.64
C ARG A 87 -11.58 -2.99 -3.68
N ALA A 88 -11.63 -1.72 -3.25
CA ALA A 88 -11.54 -0.58 -4.15
C ALA A 88 -10.22 -0.57 -4.93
N TYR A 89 -9.09 -0.81 -4.26
CA TYR A 89 -7.77 -0.93 -4.87
C TYR A 89 -7.71 -2.03 -5.95
N VAL A 90 -8.22 -3.23 -5.65
CA VAL A 90 -8.23 -4.36 -6.60
C VAL A 90 -9.08 -4.02 -7.83
N HIS A 91 -10.24 -3.41 -7.63
CA HIS A 91 -11.10 -2.95 -8.72
C HIS A 91 -10.37 -1.99 -9.67
N ASP A 92 -9.69 -0.97 -9.12
CA ASP A 92 -8.96 0.02 -9.92
C ASP A 92 -7.72 -0.57 -10.60
N SER A 93 -7.02 -1.47 -9.92
CA SER A 93 -5.85 -2.17 -10.47
C SER A 93 -6.21 -3.03 -11.69
N ILE A 94 -7.37 -3.69 -11.66
CA ILE A 94 -7.87 -4.51 -12.77
C ILE A 94 -8.40 -3.66 -13.91
N SER A 95 -9.18 -2.62 -13.59
CA SER A 95 -9.80 -1.75 -14.61
C SER A 95 -8.79 -0.86 -15.33
N GLY A 96 -7.78 -0.39 -14.61
CA GLY A 96 -6.77 0.56 -15.10
C GLY A 96 -7.32 1.94 -15.47
N ASN A 97 -8.59 2.23 -15.18
CA ASN A 97 -9.29 3.43 -15.63
C ASN A 97 -9.22 4.61 -14.64
N HIS A 98 -8.82 4.37 -13.38
CA HIS A 98 -8.86 5.37 -12.31
C HIS A 98 -7.51 5.48 -11.60
N PRO A 99 -6.44 5.96 -12.26
CA PRO A 99 -5.09 5.97 -11.67
C PRO A 99 -4.98 6.88 -10.42
N ASP A 100 -5.71 8.01 -10.39
CA ASP A 100 -5.73 8.90 -9.22
C ASP A 100 -6.42 8.24 -8.02
N HIS A 101 -7.51 7.54 -8.26
CA HIS A 101 -8.21 6.80 -7.21
C HIS A 101 -7.40 5.58 -6.75
N LEU A 102 -6.73 4.88 -7.66
CA LEU A 102 -5.79 3.82 -7.33
C LEU A 102 -4.67 4.33 -6.41
N LEU A 103 -4.10 5.51 -6.71
CA LEU A 103 -3.11 6.17 -5.85
C LEU A 103 -3.69 6.47 -4.46
N LYS A 104 -4.90 7.04 -4.40
CA LYS A 104 -5.59 7.29 -3.14
C LYS A 104 -5.75 6.02 -2.32
N MET A 105 -6.21 4.93 -2.92
CA MET A 105 -6.40 3.65 -2.23
C MET A 105 -5.07 3.03 -1.78
N THR A 106 -4.03 3.17 -2.57
CA THR A 106 -2.69 2.69 -2.21
C THR A 106 -2.14 3.43 -0.98
N ILE A 107 -2.32 4.76 -0.92
CA ILE A 107 -1.98 5.58 0.26
C ILE A 107 -2.81 5.14 1.46
N THR A 108 -4.12 4.99 1.29
CA THR A 108 -5.03 4.55 2.35
C THR A 108 -4.62 3.20 2.93
N LEU A 109 -4.26 2.24 2.07
CA LEU A 109 -3.78 0.92 2.50
C LEU A 109 -2.44 0.99 3.22
N ALA A 110 -1.52 1.85 2.77
CA ALA A 110 -0.25 2.08 3.47
C ALA A 110 -0.49 2.65 4.88
N ASP A 111 -1.37 3.64 5.00
CA ASP A 111 -1.70 4.30 6.28
C ASP A 111 -2.41 3.32 7.25
N ILE A 112 -3.39 2.55 6.76
CA ILE A 112 -4.10 1.57 7.61
C ILE A 112 -3.15 0.44 8.04
N SER A 113 -2.32 -0.07 7.15
CA SER A 113 -1.33 -1.09 7.48
C SER A 113 -0.32 -0.59 8.53
N HIS A 114 0.13 0.67 8.42
CA HIS A 114 0.96 1.30 9.44
C HIS A 114 0.23 1.35 10.81
N THR A 115 -1.04 1.73 10.81
CA THR A 115 -1.88 1.78 12.03
C THR A 115 -2.04 0.40 12.67
N LEU A 116 -2.19 -0.64 11.87
CA LEU A 116 -2.25 -2.03 12.30
C LEU A 116 -0.88 -2.59 12.73
N SER A 117 0.20 -1.78 12.65
CA SER A 117 1.60 -2.19 12.89
C SER A 117 2.12 -3.24 11.89
N GLU A 118 1.45 -3.38 10.76
CA GLU A 118 1.84 -4.26 9.64
C GLU A 118 2.84 -3.51 8.73
N TYR A 119 4.00 -3.12 9.29
CA TYR A 119 4.95 -2.21 8.62
C TYR A 119 5.50 -2.73 7.30
N LYS A 120 5.63 -4.06 7.14
CA LYS A 120 6.05 -4.68 5.88
C LYS A 120 5.01 -4.44 4.78
N GLU A 121 3.75 -4.64 5.10
CA GLU A 121 2.63 -4.46 4.16
C GLU A 121 2.44 -2.97 3.85
N SER A 122 2.52 -2.10 4.87
CA SER A 122 2.53 -0.65 4.71
C SER A 122 3.62 -0.19 3.72
N ASN A 123 4.86 -0.69 3.89
CA ASN A 123 5.95 -0.36 2.96
C ASN A 123 5.70 -0.89 1.54
N ARG A 124 5.08 -2.04 1.37
CA ARG A 124 4.74 -2.59 0.05
C ARG A 124 3.81 -1.64 -0.70
N TYR A 125 2.70 -1.22 -0.05
CA TYR A 125 1.79 -0.26 -0.65
C TYR A 125 2.44 1.12 -0.83
N ALA A 126 3.28 1.55 0.12
CA ALA A 126 3.96 2.83 0.00
C ALA A 126 4.92 2.88 -1.21
N VAL A 127 5.67 1.81 -1.48
CA VAL A 127 6.55 1.71 -2.66
C VAL A 127 5.73 1.72 -3.95
N GLU A 128 4.65 0.95 -4.03
CA GLU A 128 3.76 0.90 -5.18
C GLU A 128 3.11 2.26 -5.45
N GLY A 129 2.59 2.90 -4.39
CA GLY A 129 2.01 4.24 -4.45
C GLY A 129 3.03 5.30 -4.87
N LEU A 130 4.29 5.18 -4.42
CA LEU A 130 5.38 6.08 -4.78
C LEU A 130 5.66 6.07 -6.29
N GLU A 131 5.70 4.89 -6.89
CA GLU A 131 5.85 4.76 -8.35
C GLU A 131 4.67 5.37 -9.10
N LEU A 132 3.46 5.16 -8.59
CA LEU A 132 2.23 5.70 -9.18
C LEU A 132 2.18 7.23 -9.03
N ALA A 133 2.51 7.77 -7.85
CA ALA A 133 2.58 9.22 -7.62
C ALA A 133 3.57 9.91 -8.56
N ARG A 134 4.74 9.30 -8.79
CA ARG A 134 5.73 9.81 -9.75
C ARG A 134 5.23 9.79 -11.19
N ARG A 135 4.54 8.73 -11.60
CA ARG A 135 3.93 8.66 -12.95
C ARG A 135 2.84 9.71 -13.17
N LEU A 136 2.12 10.07 -12.10
CA LEU A 136 1.05 11.08 -12.12
C LEU A 136 1.57 12.51 -11.86
N ASP A 137 2.87 12.68 -11.60
CA ASP A 137 3.50 13.94 -11.14
C ASP A 137 2.82 14.51 -9.86
N ASP A 138 2.27 13.64 -9.03
CA ASP A 138 1.66 14.00 -7.74
C ASP A 138 2.72 14.00 -6.64
N ARG A 139 3.40 15.11 -6.50
CA ARG A 139 4.46 15.30 -5.50
C ARG A 139 3.96 15.29 -4.07
N GLN A 140 2.71 15.66 -3.83
CA GLN A 140 2.16 15.66 -2.47
C GLN A 140 1.98 14.23 -1.97
N SER A 141 1.44 13.35 -2.82
CA SER A 141 1.34 11.93 -2.54
C SER A 141 2.72 11.27 -2.44
N GLU A 142 3.68 11.66 -3.30
CA GLU A 142 5.07 11.21 -3.20
C GLU A 142 5.67 11.52 -1.83
N CYS A 143 5.54 12.76 -1.35
CA CYS A 143 6.03 13.17 -0.03
C CYS A 143 5.36 12.40 1.11
N LYS A 144 4.04 12.22 1.06
CA LYS A 144 3.30 11.44 2.06
C LYS A 144 3.82 10.01 2.18
N LEU A 145 4.00 9.36 1.04
CA LEU A 145 4.45 7.97 0.99
C LEU A 145 5.89 7.80 1.48
N LEU A 146 6.80 8.71 1.08
CA LEU A 146 8.16 8.74 1.63
C LEU A 146 8.16 8.94 3.13
N PHE A 147 7.28 9.81 3.63
CA PHE A 147 7.17 10.08 5.06
C PHE A 147 6.64 8.85 5.81
N CYS A 148 5.59 8.19 5.31
CA CYS A 148 5.06 6.93 5.85
C CYS A 148 6.15 5.83 5.89
N MET A 149 6.93 5.68 4.82
CA MET A 149 8.06 4.75 4.80
C MET A 149 9.11 5.10 5.87
N GLY A 150 9.34 6.38 6.10
CA GLY A 150 10.23 6.86 7.17
C GLY A 150 9.72 6.46 8.55
N GLU A 151 8.43 6.64 8.82
CA GLU A 151 7.79 6.21 10.07
C GLU A 151 7.88 4.68 10.25
N ASN A 152 7.59 3.90 9.20
CA ASN A 152 7.73 2.44 9.23
C ASN A 152 9.17 2.01 9.56
N LYS A 153 10.17 2.64 8.94
CA LYS A 153 11.58 2.37 9.21
C LYS A 153 11.95 2.66 10.67
N TRP A 154 11.50 3.82 11.18
CA TRP A 154 11.73 4.18 12.57
C TRP A 154 11.09 3.18 13.54
N MET A 155 9.84 2.75 13.28
CA MET A 155 9.13 1.75 14.08
C MET A 155 9.81 0.39 14.05
N LEU A 156 10.49 0.04 12.95
CA LEU A 156 11.31 -1.16 12.81
C LEU A 156 12.73 -1.00 13.39
N SER A 157 12.99 0.06 14.16
CA SER A 157 14.30 0.40 14.75
C SER A 157 15.41 0.75 13.74
N LEU A 158 15.07 0.97 12.47
CA LEU A 158 15.96 1.47 11.41
C LEU A 158 15.90 3.01 11.38
N LYS A 159 16.28 3.63 12.49
CA LYS A 159 16.01 5.03 12.77
C LYS A 159 16.68 5.99 11.80
N GLU A 160 17.96 5.78 11.48
CA GLU A 160 18.70 6.67 10.56
C GLU A 160 18.12 6.62 9.14
N GLU A 161 17.79 5.42 8.65
CA GLU A 161 17.08 5.29 7.36
C GLU A 161 15.71 5.99 7.39
N GLY A 162 15.01 5.93 8.54
CA GLY A 162 13.76 6.66 8.76
C GLY A 162 13.95 8.16 8.64
N TYR A 163 14.98 8.71 9.30
CA TYR A 163 15.31 10.14 9.22
C TYR A 163 15.69 10.58 7.82
N GLU A 164 16.46 9.79 7.08
CA GLU A 164 16.77 10.08 5.68
C GLU A 164 15.52 10.20 4.80
N LEU A 165 14.52 9.32 5.02
CA LEU A 165 13.26 9.37 4.28
C LEU A 165 12.41 10.60 4.68
N PHE A 166 12.39 10.98 5.97
CA PHE A 166 11.77 12.24 6.39
C PHE A 166 12.41 13.44 5.71
N ASP A 167 13.75 13.47 5.63
CA ASP A 167 14.47 14.56 4.97
C ASP A 167 14.19 14.63 3.48
N LYS A 168 14.11 13.48 2.80
CA LYS A 168 13.71 13.41 1.39
C LYS A 168 12.30 13.95 1.17
N ALA A 169 11.34 13.55 2.03
CA ALA A 169 9.96 14.03 1.95
C ALA A 169 9.86 15.55 2.18
N ILE A 170 10.60 16.07 3.17
CA ILE A 170 10.67 17.49 3.49
C ILE A 170 11.27 18.28 2.33
N ALA A 171 12.39 17.81 1.76
CA ALA A 171 13.09 18.47 0.66
C ALA A 171 12.22 18.60 -0.61
N LEU A 172 11.35 17.65 -0.89
CA LEU A 172 10.42 17.71 -2.02
C LEU A 172 9.35 18.82 -1.89
N LEU A 173 9.04 19.22 -0.66
CA LEU A 173 8.07 20.29 -0.37
C LEU A 173 8.74 21.66 -0.15
N ASP A 174 10.06 21.67 0.05
CA ASP A 174 10.78 22.91 0.33
C ASP A 174 10.68 23.89 -0.85
N GLY A 175 10.57 25.18 -0.52
CA GLY A 175 10.40 26.25 -1.51
C GLY A 175 9.00 26.37 -2.15
N ARG A 176 8.07 25.44 -1.89
CA ARG A 176 6.69 25.57 -2.38
C ARG A 176 5.93 26.66 -1.63
N LYS A 177 5.09 27.39 -2.38
CA LYS A 177 4.37 28.57 -1.85
C LYS A 177 2.90 28.26 -1.53
N ASP A 178 2.33 27.19 -2.08
CA ASP A 178 0.94 26.84 -1.88
C ASP A 178 0.65 26.43 -0.43
N LYS A 179 -0.56 26.72 0.04
CA LYS A 179 -1.01 26.51 1.42
C LYS A 179 -0.92 25.04 1.84
N LEU A 180 -1.30 24.12 0.95
CA LEU A 180 -1.36 22.70 1.27
C LEU A 180 0.05 22.15 1.50
N SER A 181 1.00 22.44 0.61
CA SER A 181 2.41 22.05 0.76
C SER A 181 3.03 22.62 2.05
N LYS A 182 2.75 23.88 2.37
CA LYS A 182 3.23 24.49 3.64
C LYS A 182 2.61 23.82 4.87
N SER A 183 1.34 23.48 4.82
CA SER A 183 0.66 22.79 5.93
C SER A 183 1.22 21.38 6.13
N MET A 184 1.48 20.64 5.04
CA MET A 184 2.13 19.33 5.08
C MET A 184 3.55 19.42 5.62
N LEU A 185 4.32 20.41 5.18
CA LEU A 185 5.69 20.64 5.64
C LEU A 185 5.71 20.95 7.14
N SER A 186 4.79 21.80 7.63
CA SER A 186 4.63 22.06 9.07
C SER A 186 4.32 20.78 9.85
N TYR A 187 3.49 19.92 9.31
CA TYR A 187 3.18 18.61 9.91
C TYR A 187 4.42 17.72 9.97
N PHE A 188 5.15 17.55 8.86
CA PHE A 188 6.35 16.72 8.78
C PHE A 188 7.43 17.18 9.76
N TYR A 189 7.67 18.47 9.85
CA TYR A 189 8.56 19.02 10.89
C TYR A 189 8.09 18.67 12.30
N GLY A 190 6.78 18.77 12.56
CA GLY A 190 6.21 18.48 13.87
C GLY A 190 6.36 17.02 14.29
N VAL A 191 6.18 16.09 13.35
CA VAL A 191 6.33 14.65 13.58
C VAL A 191 7.81 14.28 13.71
N LYS A 192 8.67 14.73 12.79
CA LYS A 192 10.13 14.52 12.86
C LYS A 192 10.71 15.01 14.18
N MET A 193 10.30 16.23 14.61
CA MET A 193 10.69 16.79 15.90
C MET A 193 10.26 15.87 17.06
N GLY A 194 9.08 15.24 16.97
CA GLY A 194 8.60 14.27 17.97
C GLY A 194 9.49 13.04 18.06
N TYR A 195 9.87 12.46 16.92
CA TYR A 195 10.78 11.31 16.87
C TYR A 195 12.18 11.65 17.41
N LEU A 196 12.73 12.81 17.02
CA LEU A 196 14.03 13.28 17.53
C LEU A 196 14.03 13.48 19.04
N ILE A 197 12.96 14.03 19.62
CA ILE A 197 12.79 14.16 21.08
C ILE A 197 12.76 12.77 21.74
N ASN A 198 12.04 11.81 21.16
CA ASN A 198 11.96 10.44 21.69
C ASN A 198 13.33 9.74 21.65
N ASP A 199 14.15 10.06 20.66
CA ASP A 199 15.50 9.51 20.51
C ASP A 199 16.57 10.32 21.28
N ASN A 200 16.13 11.33 22.07
CA ASN A 200 16.99 12.25 22.83
C ASN A 200 18.00 13.03 21.95
N ARG A 201 17.68 13.22 20.66
CA ARG A 201 18.44 14.06 19.71
C ARG A 201 17.96 15.50 19.80
N LEU A 202 18.25 16.14 20.94
CA LEU A 202 17.65 17.44 21.29
C LEU A 202 18.14 18.59 20.41
N GLU A 203 19.42 18.58 20.00
CA GLU A 203 20.00 19.58 19.10
C GLU A 203 19.32 19.53 17.73
N ASP A 204 19.15 18.33 17.16
CA ASP A 204 18.47 18.15 15.89
C ASP A 204 16.99 18.54 15.99
N ALA A 205 16.32 18.20 17.10
CA ALA A 205 14.95 18.59 17.38
C ALA A 205 14.80 20.11 17.48
N LEU A 206 15.78 20.80 18.06
CA LEU A 206 15.83 22.27 18.11
C LEU A 206 15.90 22.86 16.69
N GLN A 207 16.80 22.36 15.85
CA GLN A 207 16.93 22.84 14.47
C GLN A 207 15.65 22.67 13.67
N VAL A 208 15.04 21.48 13.73
CA VAL A 208 13.75 21.20 13.07
C VAL A 208 12.63 22.11 13.60
N GLY A 209 12.61 22.35 14.92
CA GLY A 209 11.64 23.27 15.53
C GLY A 209 11.79 24.72 15.05
N LEU A 210 13.03 25.19 14.89
CA LEU A 210 13.33 26.53 14.34
C LEU A 210 12.96 26.64 12.86
N GLN A 211 13.19 25.59 12.08
CA GLN A 211 12.73 25.53 10.68
C GLN A 211 11.21 25.62 10.60
N ARG A 212 10.49 24.91 11.47
CA ARG A 212 9.04 24.99 11.55
C ARG A 212 8.55 26.38 11.96
N GLU A 213 9.16 27.02 12.96
CA GLU A 213 8.84 28.40 13.37
C GLU A 213 9.00 29.36 12.19
N LYS A 214 10.13 29.30 11.47
CA LYS A 214 10.39 30.12 10.28
C LYS A 214 9.36 29.87 9.16
N LEU A 215 8.95 28.63 8.94
CA LEU A 215 7.89 28.29 7.98
C LEU A 215 6.57 28.98 8.35
N LEU A 216 6.17 28.89 9.63
CA LEU A 216 4.94 29.49 10.12
C LEU A 216 4.98 31.02 10.05
N ASP A 217 6.13 31.64 10.33
CA ASP A 217 6.33 33.08 10.14
C ASP A 217 6.11 33.51 8.70
N GLY A 218 6.56 32.69 7.73
CA GLY A 218 6.32 32.91 6.30
C GLY A 218 4.87 32.65 5.85
N MET A 219 3.99 32.19 6.75
CA MET A 219 2.56 32.01 6.48
C MET A 219 1.70 33.12 7.09
N LYS A 220 2.26 33.96 7.95
CA LYS A 220 1.55 35.13 8.54
C LYS A 220 1.12 36.10 7.46
N GLY A 221 -0.07 36.66 7.61
CA GLY A 221 -0.63 37.64 6.68
C GLY A 221 -1.13 37.06 5.36
N ASN A 222 -1.05 35.75 5.15
CA ASN A 222 -1.69 35.10 3.99
C ASN A 222 -3.20 34.98 4.25
N PRO A 223 -4.08 35.61 3.44
CA PRO A 223 -5.52 35.61 3.65
C PRO A 223 -6.16 34.21 3.54
N GLU A 224 -5.48 33.25 2.91
CA GLU A 224 -5.95 31.86 2.81
C GLU A 224 -5.69 31.06 4.10
N VAL A 225 -4.83 31.56 5.00
CA VAL A 225 -4.43 30.86 6.22
C VAL A 225 -5.18 31.47 7.39
N ARG A 226 -6.06 30.68 8.03
CA ARG A 226 -6.81 31.13 9.20
C ARG A 226 -5.88 31.39 10.38
N GLU A 227 -6.10 32.49 11.09
CA GLU A 227 -5.33 32.83 12.28
C GLU A 227 -5.37 31.76 13.36
N ALA A 228 -6.55 31.15 13.59
CA ALA A 228 -6.71 30.05 14.52
C ALA A 228 -5.84 28.83 14.18
N PHE A 229 -5.60 28.55 12.89
CA PHE A 229 -4.68 27.50 12.46
C PHE A 229 -3.24 27.85 12.85
N LEU A 230 -2.79 29.07 12.55
CA LEU A 230 -1.44 29.51 12.91
C LEU A 230 -1.24 29.50 14.43
N ASP A 231 -2.20 29.96 15.17
CA ASP A 231 -2.20 29.98 16.64
C ASP A 231 -1.98 28.56 17.21
N GLN A 232 -2.71 27.59 16.67
CA GLN A 232 -2.56 26.19 17.04
C GLN A 232 -1.17 25.64 16.65
N GLN A 233 -0.67 25.95 15.45
CA GLN A 233 0.65 25.49 14.99
C GLN A 233 1.78 26.09 15.82
N TYR A 234 1.70 27.39 16.16
CA TYR A 234 2.64 28.04 17.09
C TYR A 234 2.59 27.42 18.49
N GLY A 235 1.41 27.09 18.97
CA GLY A 235 1.25 26.39 20.24
C GLY A 235 2.02 25.05 20.23
N TYR A 236 1.88 24.25 19.16
CA TYR A 236 2.58 22.97 19.05
C TYR A 236 4.12 23.13 18.98
N VAL A 237 4.64 24.15 18.31
CA VAL A 237 6.09 24.32 18.19
C VAL A 237 6.69 24.91 19.45
N TYR A 238 6.05 25.92 20.04
CA TYR A 238 6.59 26.60 21.21
C TYR A 238 6.56 25.73 22.47
N SER A 239 5.53 24.93 22.67
CA SER A 239 5.48 23.94 23.77
C SER A 239 6.66 23.00 23.77
N LYS A 240 7.12 22.55 22.58
CA LYS A 240 8.28 21.68 22.44
C LYS A 240 9.61 22.43 22.55
N LEU A 241 9.74 23.58 21.88
CA LEU A 241 10.97 24.39 21.90
C LEU A 241 11.31 24.86 23.31
N SER A 242 10.31 25.25 24.12
CA SER A 242 10.53 25.66 25.50
C SER A 242 11.23 24.56 26.31
N ARG A 243 10.76 23.33 26.20
CA ARG A 243 11.36 22.16 26.87
C ARG A 243 12.74 21.84 26.33
N ILE A 244 12.90 21.82 25.00
CA ILE A 244 14.18 21.44 24.35
C ILE A 244 15.27 22.42 24.74
N CYS A 245 15.03 23.75 24.63
CA CYS A 245 16.00 24.76 25.02
C CYS A 245 16.40 24.63 26.49
N HIS A 246 15.44 24.41 27.39
CA HIS A 246 15.74 24.20 28.81
C HIS A 246 16.63 22.98 29.04
N LEU A 247 16.33 21.84 28.39
CA LEU A 247 17.12 20.59 28.49
C LEU A 247 18.53 20.73 27.93
N LEU A 248 18.71 21.55 26.89
CA LEU A 248 20.03 21.89 26.33
C LEU A 248 20.82 22.91 27.16
N GLY A 249 20.28 23.38 28.28
CA GLY A 249 20.92 24.37 29.17
C GLY A 249 20.67 25.83 28.80
N ASP A 250 19.98 26.12 27.70
CA ASP A 250 19.57 27.47 27.30
C ASP A 250 18.25 27.85 28.03
N VAL A 251 18.39 28.06 29.33
CA VAL A 251 17.25 28.30 30.22
C VAL A 251 16.48 29.58 29.84
N GLU A 252 17.17 30.63 29.45
CA GLU A 252 16.53 31.91 29.12
C GLU A 252 15.71 31.80 27.84
N ARG A 253 16.23 31.16 26.81
CA ARG A 253 15.49 30.90 25.59
C ARG A 253 14.32 29.93 25.82
N GLY A 254 14.50 28.94 26.72
CA GLY A 254 13.42 28.08 27.18
C GLY A 254 12.25 28.85 27.81
N LYS A 255 12.55 29.84 28.68
CA LYS A 255 11.57 30.74 29.26
C LYS A 255 10.89 31.65 28.23
N GLU A 256 11.66 32.17 27.27
CA GLU A 256 11.13 33.00 26.18
C GLU A 256 10.11 32.21 25.36
N TYR A 257 10.45 30.98 24.93
CA TYR A 257 9.53 30.12 24.20
C TYR A 257 8.31 29.73 25.02
N HIS A 258 8.47 29.50 26.32
CA HIS A 258 7.31 29.27 27.18
C HIS A 258 6.39 30.48 27.28
N LYS A 259 6.93 31.69 27.37
CA LYS A 259 6.17 32.94 27.32
C LYS A 259 5.45 33.09 25.96
N LYS A 260 6.14 32.80 24.85
CA LYS A 260 5.52 32.77 23.53
C LYS A 260 4.39 31.73 23.46
N TYR A 261 4.56 30.58 24.11
CA TYR A 261 3.53 29.54 24.19
C TYR A 261 2.28 29.97 24.96
N GLN A 262 2.43 30.79 25.99
CA GLN A 262 1.32 31.31 26.78
C GLN A 262 0.48 32.37 26.05
N SER A 263 1.01 32.97 24.99
CA SER A 263 0.34 33.99 24.21
C SER A 263 -0.77 33.48 23.28
N PRO A 264 -0.62 32.34 22.55
CA PRO A 264 -1.66 31.75 21.74
C PRO A 264 -2.91 31.36 22.54
N HIS A 265 -4.07 31.52 21.91
CA HIS A 265 -5.35 31.16 22.53
C HIS A 265 -5.40 29.65 22.92
N VAL A 266 -4.68 28.79 22.18
CA VAL A 266 -4.60 27.37 22.44
C VAL A 266 -4.06 27.01 23.83
N TYR A 267 -3.16 27.85 24.42
CA TYR A 267 -2.65 27.64 25.77
C TYR A 267 -3.76 27.58 26.83
N ASN A 268 -4.79 28.39 26.68
CA ASN A 268 -5.89 28.50 27.65
C ASN A 268 -6.86 27.31 27.57
N THR A 269 -6.70 26.44 26.59
CA THR A 269 -7.50 25.21 26.51
C THR A 269 -6.92 24.12 27.43
N PRO A 270 -7.73 23.18 27.92
CA PRO A 270 -7.22 22.04 28.70
C PRO A 270 -6.14 21.23 27.95
N ALA A 271 -6.27 21.09 26.63
CA ALA A 271 -5.27 20.43 25.79
C ALA A 271 -3.95 21.23 25.76
N GLY A 272 -4.02 22.56 25.61
CA GLY A 272 -2.84 23.41 25.63
C GLY A 272 -2.14 23.36 27.00
N LYS A 273 -2.88 23.45 28.10
CA LYS A 273 -2.31 23.28 29.44
C LYS A 273 -1.60 21.95 29.61
N ARG A 274 -2.20 20.84 29.12
CA ARG A 274 -1.56 19.52 29.08
C ARG A 274 -0.24 19.57 28.32
N ASP A 275 -0.18 20.23 27.17
CA ASP A 275 1.01 20.30 26.32
C ASP A 275 2.13 21.20 26.91
N ALA A 276 1.82 22.04 27.90
CA ALA A 276 2.79 22.77 28.72
C ALA A 276 3.49 21.88 29.77
N THR A 277 2.87 20.77 30.18
CA THR A 277 3.37 19.94 31.29
C THR A 277 4.80 19.44 31.14
N PRO A 278 5.32 19.06 29.93
CA PRO A 278 6.71 18.64 29.79
C PRO A 278 7.73 19.74 30.13
N TYR A 279 7.44 21.00 29.80
CA TYR A 279 8.29 22.13 30.17
C TYR A 279 8.19 22.41 31.68
N LEU A 280 7.00 22.48 32.23
CA LEU A 280 6.77 22.68 33.66
C LEU A 280 7.45 21.61 34.52
N PHE A 281 7.48 20.37 34.03
CA PHE A 281 8.15 19.28 34.71
C PHE A 281 9.67 19.49 34.78
N VAL A 282 10.32 19.77 33.63
CA VAL A 282 11.78 19.97 33.61
C VAL A 282 12.21 21.24 34.37
N THR A 283 11.33 22.21 34.49
CA THR A 283 11.54 23.42 35.32
C THR A 283 11.14 23.21 36.79
N LYS A 284 10.83 21.97 37.19
CA LYS A 284 10.46 21.60 38.58
C LYS A 284 9.19 22.24 39.13
N GLN A 285 8.30 22.73 38.26
CA GLN A 285 7.01 23.30 38.62
C GLN A 285 5.95 22.17 38.75
N TYR A 286 6.22 21.19 39.62
CA TYR A 286 5.42 19.96 39.71
C TYR A 286 3.97 20.20 40.10
N GLN A 287 3.68 21.18 40.97
CA GLN A 287 2.31 21.51 41.32
C GLN A 287 1.52 22.01 40.10
N ALA A 288 2.13 22.88 39.27
CA ALA A 288 1.50 23.35 38.04
C ALA A 288 1.24 22.19 37.03
N VAL A 289 2.15 21.20 36.96
CA VAL A 289 1.92 19.97 36.16
C VAL A 289 0.65 19.25 36.63
N ILE A 290 0.48 19.06 37.95
CA ILE A 290 -0.68 18.40 38.56
C ILE A 290 -1.97 19.18 38.25
N ASP A 291 -1.93 20.50 38.39
CA ASP A 291 -3.10 21.35 38.13
C ASP A 291 -3.52 21.33 36.68
N HIS A 292 -2.57 21.39 35.74
CA HIS A 292 -2.84 21.24 34.30
C HIS A 292 -3.35 19.84 33.93
N CYS A 293 -2.84 18.81 34.57
CA CYS A 293 -3.37 17.44 34.39
C CYS A 293 -4.81 17.34 34.90
N ARG A 294 -5.15 18.02 36.01
CA ARG A 294 -6.52 18.05 36.56
C ARG A 294 -7.50 18.65 35.56
N ASP A 295 -7.17 19.83 35.01
CA ASP A 295 -8.01 20.53 34.03
C ASP A 295 -8.30 19.64 32.81
N PHE A 296 -7.28 18.95 32.31
CA PHE A 296 -7.44 18.04 31.17
C PHE A 296 -8.26 16.77 31.53
N LYS A 297 -8.06 16.21 32.73
CA LYS A 297 -8.85 15.07 33.20
C LYS A 297 -10.33 15.40 33.31
N GLU A 298 -10.65 16.63 33.74
CA GLU A 298 -12.05 17.08 33.85
C GLU A 298 -12.71 17.14 32.46
N LEU A 299 -12.00 17.64 31.45
CA LEU A 299 -12.48 17.59 30.06
C LEU A 299 -12.70 16.16 29.58
N MET A 300 -11.75 15.26 29.84
CA MET A 300 -11.82 13.88 29.37
C MET A 300 -12.94 13.08 30.04
N ARG A 301 -13.28 13.40 31.30
CA ARG A 301 -14.42 12.76 32.00
C ARG A 301 -15.76 13.01 31.32
N GLN A 302 -15.90 14.15 30.62
CA GLN A 302 -17.09 14.48 29.87
C GLN A 302 -17.17 13.75 28.50
N GLN A 303 -16.07 13.18 28.04
CA GLN A 303 -15.95 12.52 26.73
C GLN A 303 -15.75 11.00 26.89
N ASP A 304 -14.51 10.59 27.07
CA ASP A 304 -14.11 9.20 27.28
C ASP A 304 -12.79 9.13 28.06
N THR A 305 -12.76 8.35 29.14
CA THR A 305 -11.56 8.13 29.96
C THR A 305 -10.84 6.83 29.62
N LEU A 306 -11.45 5.97 28.78
CA LEU A 306 -10.86 4.70 28.37
C LEU A 306 -10.00 4.86 27.10
N ASN A 307 -8.98 5.72 27.16
CA ASN A 307 -8.06 5.93 26.04
C ASN A 307 -6.63 6.18 26.51
N THR A 308 -5.70 6.00 25.59
CA THR A 308 -4.25 6.15 25.86
C THR A 308 -3.84 7.58 26.22
N GLN A 309 -4.61 8.60 25.80
CA GLN A 309 -4.32 9.99 26.16
C GLN A 309 -4.57 10.22 27.65
N TYR A 310 -5.67 9.69 28.16
CA TYR A 310 -5.99 9.78 29.60
C TYR A 310 -4.93 9.06 30.45
N VAL A 311 -4.52 7.86 30.04
CA VAL A 311 -3.41 7.13 30.69
C VAL A 311 -2.12 7.96 30.67
N GLY A 312 -1.79 8.60 29.54
CA GLY A 312 -0.62 9.47 29.41
C GLY A 312 -0.66 10.68 30.35
N VAL A 313 -1.85 11.22 30.63
CA VAL A 313 -2.02 12.32 31.61
C VAL A 313 -1.80 11.82 33.03
N LEU A 314 -2.37 10.66 33.39
CA LEU A 314 -2.13 10.03 34.69
C LEU A 314 -0.65 9.72 34.91
N GLN A 315 0.07 9.27 33.88
CA GLN A 315 1.52 9.02 33.98
C GLN A 315 2.29 10.31 34.27
N ARG A 316 1.98 11.43 33.64
CA ARG A 316 2.61 12.73 33.94
C ARG A 316 2.34 13.21 35.37
N GLU A 317 1.14 12.96 35.86
CA GLU A 317 0.77 13.25 37.24
C GLU A 317 1.56 12.37 38.22
N ILE A 318 1.75 11.09 37.91
CA ILE A 318 2.62 10.17 38.67
C ILE A 318 4.05 10.71 38.71
N ASP A 319 4.62 11.12 37.59
CA ASP A 319 6.00 11.62 37.52
C ASP A 319 6.15 12.88 38.40
N ALA A 320 5.15 13.77 38.41
CA ALA A 320 5.13 14.93 39.26
C ALA A 320 5.03 14.59 40.76
N TYR A 321 4.15 13.65 41.15
CA TYR A 321 4.04 13.21 42.56
C TYR A 321 5.28 12.42 43.01
N LEU A 322 5.93 11.64 42.13
CA LEU A 322 7.22 11.02 42.43
C LEU A 322 8.28 12.06 42.74
N ALA A 323 8.35 13.14 41.96
CA ALA A 323 9.29 14.22 42.23
C ALA A 323 8.99 14.97 43.53
N LEU A 324 7.72 15.04 43.93
CA LEU A 324 7.26 15.58 45.21
C LEU A 324 7.35 14.58 46.37
N LYS A 325 7.71 13.33 46.12
CA LYS A 325 7.77 12.20 47.08
C LYS A 325 6.42 11.84 47.70
N ASP A 326 5.32 12.13 47.04
CA ASP A 326 3.97 11.75 47.47
C ASP A 326 3.63 10.32 46.94
N TYR A 327 4.19 9.34 47.62
CA TYR A 327 4.10 7.93 47.18
C TYR A 327 2.69 7.35 47.33
N GLU A 328 1.85 7.91 48.21
CA GLU A 328 0.46 7.48 48.37
C GLU A 328 -0.35 7.76 47.10
N LYS A 329 -0.25 9.01 46.59
CA LYS A 329 -0.91 9.36 45.31
C LYS A 329 -0.32 8.62 44.12
N VAL A 330 0.99 8.38 44.10
CA VAL A 330 1.60 7.55 43.07
C VAL A 330 1.02 6.15 43.04
N ALA A 331 0.86 5.51 44.22
CA ALA A 331 0.27 4.17 44.30
C ALA A 331 -1.20 4.15 43.80
N ALA A 332 -2.00 5.12 44.21
CA ALA A 332 -3.40 5.25 43.79
C ALA A 332 -3.54 5.48 42.27
N LEU A 333 -2.71 6.35 41.69
CA LEU A 333 -2.72 6.62 40.25
C LEU A 333 -2.23 5.43 39.43
N ARG A 334 -1.23 4.69 39.90
CA ARG A 334 -0.77 3.44 39.24
C ARG A 334 -1.87 2.37 39.22
N ALA A 335 -2.58 2.21 40.34
CA ALA A 335 -3.73 1.30 40.39
C ALA A 335 -4.83 1.74 39.39
N SER A 336 -5.07 3.05 39.27
CA SER A 336 -6.02 3.59 38.28
C SER A 336 -5.56 3.31 36.83
N ILE A 337 -4.28 3.52 36.52
CA ILE A 337 -3.72 3.20 35.19
C ILE A 337 -3.93 1.70 34.87
N LEU A 338 -3.62 0.82 35.81
CA LEU A 338 -3.78 -0.61 35.61
C LEU A 338 -5.24 -0.97 35.28
N SER A 339 -6.19 -0.46 36.07
CA SER A 339 -7.62 -0.70 35.84
C SER A 339 -8.11 -0.16 34.50
N ILE A 340 -7.68 1.07 34.12
CA ILE A 340 -8.04 1.70 32.85
C ILE A 340 -7.43 0.92 31.68
N THR A 341 -6.17 0.54 31.78
CA THR A 341 -5.45 -0.22 30.74
C THR A 341 -6.11 -1.60 30.53
N ASP A 342 -6.50 -2.28 31.61
CA ASP A 342 -7.25 -3.55 31.51
C ASP A 342 -8.62 -3.33 30.82
N SER A 343 -9.32 -2.25 31.17
CA SER A 343 -10.60 -1.90 30.54
C SER A 343 -10.46 -1.55 29.06
N ILE A 344 -9.42 -0.80 28.68
CA ILE A 344 -9.08 -0.52 27.28
C ILE A 344 -8.80 -1.84 26.55
N TYR A 345 -7.94 -2.68 27.12
CA TYR A 345 -7.61 -3.98 26.52
C TYR A 345 -8.83 -4.85 26.30
N ARG A 346 -9.71 -4.96 27.29
CA ARG A 346 -10.98 -5.73 27.17
C ARG A 346 -11.88 -5.16 26.09
N ARG A 347 -12.05 -3.83 26.06
CA ARG A 347 -12.85 -3.14 25.03
C ARG A 347 -12.28 -3.38 23.64
N ASP A 348 -10.97 -3.19 23.47
CA ASP A 348 -10.30 -3.33 22.17
C ASP A 348 -10.34 -4.81 21.70
N LYS A 349 -10.19 -5.76 22.63
CA LYS A 349 -10.36 -7.20 22.33
C LYS A 349 -11.81 -7.52 21.91
N THR A 350 -12.80 -6.98 22.61
CA THR A 350 -14.21 -7.17 22.25
C THR A 350 -14.54 -6.54 20.89
N ASN A 351 -14.07 -5.30 20.66
CA ASN A 351 -14.25 -4.63 19.36
C ASN A 351 -13.56 -5.39 18.23
N ALA A 352 -12.35 -5.90 18.47
CA ALA A 352 -11.63 -6.72 17.47
C ALA A 352 -12.36 -8.04 17.17
N ALA A 353 -12.99 -8.65 18.17
CA ALA A 353 -13.81 -9.85 17.96
C ALA A 353 -15.06 -9.55 17.15
N LEU A 354 -15.81 -8.49 17.52
CA LEU A 354 -16.99 -8.04 16.77
C LEU A 354 -16.65 -7.63 15.33
N GLU A 355 -15.51 -6.96 15.14
CA GLU A 355 -15.02 -6.62 13.81
C GLU A 355 -14.71 -7.86 12.98
N LEU A 356 -14.07 -8.87 13.61
CA LEU A 356 -13.78 -10.14 12.95
C LEU A 356 -15.07 -10.90 12.57
N ASP A 357 -16.07 -10.91 13.46
CA ASP A 357 -17.38 -11.51 13.19
C ASP A 357 -18.07 -10.81 12.01
N ASN A 358 -18.06 -9.47 12.00
CA ASN A 358 -18.61 -8.69 10.88
C ASN A 358 -17.89 -8.99 9.57
N LEU A 359 -16.55 -9.05 9.58
CA LEU A 359 -15.76 -9.40 8.39
C LEU A 359 -16.05 -10.84 7.93
N TYR A 360 -16.21 -11.76 8.87
CA TYR A 360 -16.59 -13.14 8.55
C TYR A 360 -17.96 -13.19 7.86
N GLU A 361 -18.96 -12.48 8.39
CA GLU A 361 -20.29 -12.39 7.75
C GLU A 361 -20.23 -11.74 6.35
N VAL A 362 -19.41 -10.68 6.18
CA VAL A 362 -19.23 -10.04 4.88
C VAL A 362 -18.59 -11.03 3.90
N ASN A 363 -17.49 -11.68 4.29
CA ASN A 363 -16.81 -12.66 3.47
C ASN A 363 -17.72 -13.85 3.10
N GLU A 364 -18.54 -14.31 4.04
CA GLU A 364 -19.53 -15.38 3.79
C GLU A 364 -20.59 -14.93 2.77
N LYS A 365 -21.10 -13.70 2.92
CA LYS A 365 -22.05 -13.13 1.95
C LYS A 365 -21.43 -12.97 0.57
N GLU A 366 -20.19 -12.48 0.50
CA GLU A 366 -19.44 -12.36 -0.76
C GLU A 366 -19.20 -13.73 -1.42
N ALA A 367 -18.80 -14.72 -0.63
CA ALA A 367 -18.62 -16.08 -1.13
C ALA A 367 -19.94 -16.67 -1.67
N ARG A 368 -21.06 -16.44 -0.96
CA ARG A 368 -22.40 -16.86 -1.42
C ARG A 368 -22.81 -16.15 -2.71
N ILE A 369 -22.57 -14.83 -2.82
CA ILE A 369 -22.87 -14.06 -4.03
C ILE A 369 -22.00 -14.57 -5.19
N ALA A 370 -20.72 -14.81 -4.96
CA ALA A 370 -19.80 -15.37 -5.98
C ALA A 370 -20.25 -16.77 -6.42
N GLU A 371 -20.64 -17.63 -5.48
CA GLU A 371 -21.19 -18.95 -5.77
C GLU A 371 -22.49 -18.86 -6.61
N GLN A 372 -23.41 -17.98 -6.23
CA GLN A 372 -24.65 -17.77 -6.98
C GLN A 372 -24.37 -17.21 -8.37
N ALA A 373 -23.45 -16.25 -8.50
CA ALA A 373 -23.03 -15.70 -9.79
C ALA A 373 -22.38 -16.78 -10.68
N PHE A 374 -21.54 -17.63 -10.07
CA PHE A 374 -20.94 -18.77 -10.77
C PHE A 374 -22.01 -19.78 -11.24
N GLN A 375 -22.96 -20.13 -10.37
CA GLN A 375 -24.09 -21.00 -10.71
C GLN A 375 -24.96 -20.41 -11.85
N LEU A 376 -25.24 -19.10 -11.78
CA LEU A 376 -25.95 -18.40 -12.84
C LEU A 376 -25.17 -18.41 -14.15
N THR A 377 -23.87 -18.20 -14.09
CA THR A 377 -22.98 -18.25 -15.26
C THR A 377 -22.98 -19.64 -15.89
N ILE A 378 -22.84 -20.69 -15.06
CA ILE A 378 -22.93 -22.08 -15.55
C ILE A 378 -24.30 -22.35 -16.19
N ARG A 379 -25.38 -21.95 -15.53
CA ARG A 379 -26.75 -22.12 -16.09
C ARG A 379 -26.89 -21.38 -17.42
N THR A 380 -26.40 -20.14 -17.49
CA THR A 380 -26.45 -19.34 -18.73
C THR A 380 -25.62 -20.00 -19.84
N ILE A 381 -24.39 -20.44 -19.53
CA ILE A 381 -23.53 -21.16 -20.47
C ILE A 381 -24.23 -22.47 -20.94
N THR A 382 -24.83 -23.20 -20.01
CA THR A 382 -25.55 -24.45 -20.31
C THR A 382 -26.74 -24.16 -21.21
N LEU A 383 -27.55 -23.11 -20.92
CA LEU A 383 -28.67 -22.71 -21.76
C LEU A 383 -28.22 -22.26 -23.16
N VAL A 384 -27.16 -21.46 -23.24
CA VAL A 384 -26.57 -21.05 -24.52
C VAL A 384 -26.04 -22.24 -25.29
N PHE A 385 -25.36 -23.17 -24.59
CA PHE A 385 -24.88 -24.41 -25.19
C PHE A 385 -26.03 -25.26 -25.75
N ILE A 386 -27.10 -25.48 -24.95
CA ILE A 386 -28.30 -26.21 -25.38
C ILE A 386 -28.96 -25.51 -26.58
N PHE A 387 -29.05 -24.17 -26.52
CA PHE A 387 -29.57 -23.35 -27.61
C PHE A 387 -28.71 -23.49 -28.87
N CYS A 388 -27.38 -23.38 -28.74
CA CYS A 388 -26.45 -23.57 -29.86
C CYS A 388 -26.53 -25.01 -30.44
N VAL A 389 -26.61 -26.03 -29.56
CA VAL A 389 -26.79 -27.42 -29.99
C VAL A 389 -28.12 -27.62 -30.68
N SER A 390 -29.20 -27.00 -30.18
CA SER A 390 -30.52 -27.07 -30.82
C SER A 390 -30.53 -26.37 -32.18
N LEU A 391 -29.90 -25.18 -32.29
CA LEU A 391 -29.73 -24.47 -33.56
C LEU A 391 -28.86 -25.26 -34.54
N LEU A 392 -27.76 -25.85 -34.05
CA LEU A 392 -26.90 -26.73 -34.83
C LEU A 392 -27.69 -27.96 -35.29
N SER A 393 -28.50 -28.55 -34.41
CA SER A 393 -29.34 -29.69 -34.74
C SER A 393 -30.39 -29.32 -35.79
N LEU A 394 -31.05 -28.16 -35.63
CA LEU A 394 -32.00 -27.63 -36.63
C LEU A 394 -31.30 -27.31 -37.97
N PHE A 395 -30.10 -26.71 -37.89
CA PHE A 395 -29.27 -26.45 -39.08
C PHE A 395 -28.82 -27.74 -39.75
N PHE A 396 -28.41 -28.76 -38.95
CA PHE A 396 -28.06 -30.06 -39.50
C PHE A 396 -29.26 -30.80 -40.11
N LEU A 397 -30.44 -30.74 -39.44
CA LEU A 397 -31.67 -31.30 -39.98
C LEU A 397 -32.09 -30.59 -41.27
N TRP A 398 -32.00 -29.24 -41.30
CA TRP A 398 -32.25 -28.44 -42.48
C TRP A 398 -31.23 -28.72 -43.59
N ARG A 399 -29.96 -28.82 -43.24
CA ARG A 399 -28.89 -29.16 -44.20
C ARG A 399 -28.98 -30.63 -44.68
N MET A 400 -29.34 -31.56 -43.81
CA MET A 400 -29.67 -32.94 -44.24
C MET A 400 -30.87 -32.98 -45.20
N TRP A 401 -31.88 -32.19 -44.90
CA TRP A 401 -33.04 -32.05 -45.77
C TRP A 401 -32.67 -31.46 -47.16
N LEU A 402 -31.79 -30.46 -47.18
CA LEU A 402 -31.23 -29.86 -48.41
C LEU A 402 -30.21 -30.81 -49.10
N GLN A 403 -29.41 -31.52 -48.33
CA GLN A 403 -28.37 -32.42 -48.86
C GLN A 403 -28.92 -33.73 -49.43
N ASN A 404 -30.05 -34.26 -48.91
CA ASN A 404 -30.74 -35.38 -49.54
C ASN A 404 -31.14 -35.11 -51.00
N ARG A 405 -31.13 -33.86 -51.40
CA ARG A 405 -31.29 -33.45 -52.80
C ARG A 405 -29.97 -33.25 -53.58
N LYS A 406 -28.80 -33.13 -52.93
CA LYS A 406 -27.52 -32.77 -53.61
C LYS A 406 -26.34 -33.69 -53.34
N ILE A 407 -26.53 -34.81 -52.61
CA ILE A 407 -25.43 -35.59 -52.04
C ILE A 407 -24.59 -36.40 -53.05
N LYS A 408 -25.06 -36.68 -54.22
CA LYS A 408 -24.31 -37.57 -55.16
C LYS A 408 -23.05 -36.95 -55.79
N CYS A 409 -22.86 -35.64 -55.80
CA CYS A 409 -21.74 -35.03 -56.54
C CYS A 409 -20.59 -34.44 -55.69
N LYS A 410 -20.81 -34.16 -54.39
CA LYS A 410 -19.79 -33.44 -53.58
C LYS A 410 -18.84 -34.31 -52.73
N ASN A 411 -19.19 -35.57 -52.52
CA ASN A 411 -18.40 -36.45 -51.65
C ASN A 411 -17.01 -36.81 -52.20
N GLN A 412 -16.81 -36.77 -53.51
CA GLN A 412 -15.50 -37.12 -54.10
C GLN A 412 -14.42 -36.06 -53.89
N VAL A 413 -14.78 -34.79 -54.01
CA VAL A 413 -13.81 -33.69 -53.84
C VAL A 413 -13.35 -33.52 -52.38
N LEU A 414 -14.24 -33.86 -51.41
CA LEU A 414 -13.91 -33.74 -49.99
C LEU A 414 -12.95 -34.84 -49.54
N VAL A 415 -13.16 -36.09 -50.02
CA VAL A 415 -12.30 -37.24 -49.74
C VAL A 415 -10.90 -37.03 -50.30
N GLN A 416 -10.80 -36.35 -51.43
CA GLN A 416 -9.50 -36.10 -52.06
C GLN A 416 -8.65 -35.10 -51.25
N ARG A 417 -9.22 -34.04 -50.84
CA ARG A 417 -8.50 -33.06 -50.00
C ARG A 417 -8.05 -33.65 -48.67
N ILE A 418 -8.89 -34.48 -48.04
CA ILE A 418 -8.53 -35.15 -46.78
C ILE A 418 -7.37 -36.14 -46.99
N ASN A 419 -7.38 -36.89 -48.09
CA ASN A 419 -6.32 -37.82 -48.42
C ASN A 419 -4.99 -37.10 -48.77
N GLU A 420 -5.06 -35.99 -49.49
CA GLU A 420 -3.89 -35.14 -49.74
C GLU A 420 -3.31 -34.55 -48.46
N GLN A 421 -4.13 -34.10 -47.51
CA GLN A 421 -3.66 -33.62 -46.21
C GLN A 421 -3.07 -34.72 -45.32
N MET A 422 -3.70 -35.92 -45.31
CA MET A 422 -3.17 -37.07 -44.58
C MET A 422 -1.85 -37.55 -45.14
N SER A 423 -1.67 -37.54 -46.47
CA SER A 423 -0.41 -37.96 -47.10
C SER A 423 0.73 -36.97 -46.82
N MET A 424 0.48 -35.66 -46.87
CA MET A 424 1.47 -34.64 -46.47
C MET A 424 1.89 -34.77 -44.99
N GLN A 425 0.94 -35.08 -44.12
CA GLN A 425 1.22 -35.27 -42.69
C GLN A 425 2.04 -36.54 -42.42
N THR A 426 1.74 -37.63 -43.15
CA THR A 426 2.48 -38.90 -43.07
C THR A 426 3.90 -38.77 -43.61
N GLU A 427 4.10 -38.00 -44.69
CA GLU A 427 5.40 -37.73 -45.28
C GLU A 427 6.27 -36.84 -44.36
N MET A 428 5.67 -35.80 -43.73
CA MET A 428 6.35 -34.99 -42.71
C MET A 428 6.81 -35.81 -41.51
N ASN A 429 5.93 -36.71 -41.01
CA ASN A 429 6.26 -37.59 -39.88
C ASN A 429 7.35 -38.60 -40.24
N ARG A 430 7.40 -39.07 -41.50
CA ARG A 430 8.45 -39.95 -42.01
C ARG A 430 9.79 -39.23 -42.14
N LEU A 431 9.80 -38.04 -42.69
CA LEU A 431 11.01 -37.22 -42.79
C LEU A 431 11.59 -36.83 -41.41
N GLN A 432 10.73 -36.60 -40.41
CA GLN A 432 11.15 -36.41 -39.03
C GLN A 432 11.76 -37.68 -38.42
N ALA A 433 11.14 -38.82 -38.60
CA ALA A 433 11.65 -40.12 -38.11
C ALA A 433 12.97 -40.53 -38.80
N ASP A 434 13.16 -40.22 -40.08
CA ASP A 434 14.40 -40.46 -40.79
C ASP A 434 15.51 -39.49 -40.38
N ALA A 435 15.19 -38.24 -40.04
CA ALA A 435 16.14 -37.28 -39.47
C ALA A 435 16.61 -37.68 -38.04
N GLU A 436 15.73 -38.24 -37.22
CA GLU A 436 16.09 -38.79 -35.90
C GLU A 436 16.96 -40.02 -36.00
N ARG A 437 16.71 -40.92 -36.96
CA ARG A 437 17.57 -42.09 -37.24
C ARG A 437 18.93 -41.73 -37.79
N MET A 438 19.08 -40.62 -38.52
CA MET A 438 20.39 -40.12 -38.99
C MET A 438 21.21 -39.45 -37.89
N SER A 439 20.62 -39.05 -36.79
CA SER A 439 21.34 -38.44 -35.65
C SER A 439 21.86 -39.47 -34.63
N GLU A 440 21.40 -40.73 -34.66
CA GLU A 440 21.85 -41.79 -33.76
C GLU A 440 23.05 -42.59 -34.24
N GLY A 441 23.63 -42.29 -35.41
CA GLY A 441 24.63 -43.10 -36.08
C GLY A 441 25.98 -42.45 -36.33
N GLN A 442 26.59 -41.69 -35.42
CA GLN A 442 28.02 -41.36 -35.54
C GLN A 442 28.76 -41.57 -34.20
N PRO A 443 29.82 -42.44 -34.19
CA PRO A 443 30.68 -42.62 -33.04
C PRO A 443 31.61 -41.40 -32.89
N PHE A 444 31.84 -41.02 -31.65
CA PHE A 444 32.80 -40.02 -31.25
C PHE A 444 34.21 -40.34 -31.79
N PRO A 445 34.93 -39.38 -32.36
CA PRO A 445 36.38 -39.56 -32.62
C PRO A 445 37.15 -39.26 -31.33
N GLU A 446 37.89 -40.25 -30.87
CA GLU A 446 39.05 -40.08 -30.01
C GLU A 446 40.17 -39.40 -30.78
N THR A 447 40.66 -38.28 -30.30
CA THR A 447 42.03 -37.78 -30.54
C THR A 447 42.39 -36.90 -29.35
N GLY A 448 43.30 -37.28 -28.52
CA GLY A 448 44.73 -37.19 -28.71
C GLY A 448 45.24 -35.98 -27.98
N GLN A 449 45.80 -36.18 -26.81
CA GLN A 449 46.69 -35.40 -25.97
C GLN A 449 47.39 -34.20 -26.64
N THR A 450 47.26 -33.03 -26.02
CA THR A 450 48.42 -32.20 -25.61
C THR A 450 47.97 -31.24 -24.50
N GLU A 451 48.55 -31.38 -23.34
CA GLU A 451 48.52 -30.45 -22.23
C GLU A 451 49.23 -29.15 -22.60
N PRO A 452 48.88 -28.02 -21.96
CA PRO A 452 49.67 -27.64 -20.80
C PRO A 452 48.88 -27.23 -19.57
N GLU A 453 49.49 -27.51 -18.48
CA GLU A 453 49.26 -27.10 -17.10
C GLU A 453 48.55 -25.79 -16.87
N ALA A 454 47.49 -25.79 -16.06
CA ALA A 454 47.29 -24.94 -14.89
C ALA A 454 45.87 -25.08 -14.32
N SER A 455 45.83 -25.50 -13.10
CA SER A 455 44.99 -25.13 -11.98
C SER A 455 43.70 -25.91 -11.75
N ASP A 456 43.80 -26.78 -10.78
CA ASP A 456 42.73 -27.43 -9.97
C ASP A 456 41.81 -26.42 -9.23
N GLY A 457 42.07 -25.09 -9.36
CA GLY A 457 41.28 -24.06 -8.68
C GLY A 457 39.98 -23.66 -9.39
N ASN A 458 39.79 -24.04 -10.65
CA ASN A 458 38.67 -23.55 -11.44
C ASN A 458 37.38 -24.38 -11.25
N GLU A 459 37.50 -25.68 -10.97
CA GLU A 459 36.34 -26.54 -10.74
C GLU A 459 35.71 -26.32 -9.36
N GLU A 460 36.53 -26.13 -8.32
CA GLU A 460 36.03 -25.81 -6.96
C GLU A 460 35.35 -24.45 -6.90
N GLU A 461 35.90 -23.45 -7.60
CA GLU A 461 35.28 -22.11 -7.70
C GLU A 461 33.95 -22.16 -8.49
N ALA A 462 33.88 -22.91 -9.57
CA ALA A 462 32.67 -23.10 -10.35
C ALA A 462 31.58 -23.84 -9.52
N GLN A 463 31.99 -24.86 -8.76
CA GLN A 463 31.09 -25.62 -7.90
C GLN A 463 30.57 -24.78 -6.73
N MET A 464 31.44 -23.95 -6.13
CA MET A 464 31.05 -22.98 -5.10
C MET A 464 30.11 -21.92 -5.66
N ASN A 465 30.38 -21.34 -6.82
CA ASN A 465 29.51 -20.38 -7.48
C ASN A 465 28.13 -20.98 -7.81
N LYS A 466 28.07 -22.24 -8.22
CA LYS A 466 26.81 -22.95 -8.47
C LYS A 466 26.00 -23.15 -7.18
N MET A 467 26.66 -23.46 -6.07
CA MET A 467 25.98 -23.62 -4.77
C MET A 467 25.45 -22.27 -4.25
N ILE A 468 26.24 -21.20 -4.37
CA ILE A 468 25.82 -19.85 -3.99
C ILE A 468 24.66 -19.36 -4.86
N PHE A 469 24.73 -19.59 -6.16
CA PHE A 469 23.64 -19.28 -7.08
C PHE A 469 22.35 -20.01 -6.71
N GLY A 470 22.42 -21.31 -6.36
CA GLY A 470 21.25 -22.08 -5.94
C GLY A 470 20.58 -21.51 -4.70
N LYS A 471 21.36 -21.03 -3.72
CA LYS A 471 20.82 -20.35 -2.54
C LYS A 471 20.20 -19.00 -2.87
N LEU A 472 20.85 -18.22 -3.73
CA LEU A 472 20.33 -16.94 -4.20
C LEU A 472 19.03 -17.11 -5.00
N ASP A 473 19.00 -18.05 -5.91
CA ASP A 473 17.82 -18.40 -6.72
C ASP A 473 16.63 -18.77 -5.83
N TYR A 474 16.90 -19.57 -4.79
CA TYR A 474 15.87 -19.93 -3.80
C TYR A 474 15.32 -18.70 -3.06
N ILE A 475 16.19 -17.79 -2.60
CA ILE A 475 15.76 -16.57 -1.89
C ILE A 475 14.96 -15.66 -2.82
N ILE A 476 15.46 -15.43 -4.04
CA ILE A 476 14.79 -14.58 -5.03
C ILE A 476 13.38 -15.10 -5.34
N LYS A 477 13.21 -16.42 -5.46
CA LYS A 477 11.93 -17.04 -5.74
C LYS A 477 11.02 -17.09 -4.53
N ARG A 478 11.54 -17.46 -3.35
CA ARG A 478 10.78 -17.54 -2.10
C ARG A 478 10.18 -16.20 -1.69
N ASP A 479 10.99 -15.13 -1.76
CA ASP A 479 10.60 -13.81 -1.28
C ASP A 479 10.04 -12.93 -2.40
N ASN A 480 9.86 -13.51 -3.59
CA ASN A 480 9.35 -12.82 -4.78
C ASN A 480 10.12 -11.53 -5.15
N LEU A 481 11.42 -11.51 -4.86
CA LEU A 481 12.25 -10.32 -5.05
C LEU A 481 12.31 -9.87 -6.52
N TYR A 482 12.17 -10.80 -7.45
CA TYR A 482 12.14 -10.53 -8.88
C TYR A 482 10.95 -9.65 -9.32
N LEU A 483 9.88 -9.56 -8.51
CA LEU A 483 8.71 -8.70 -8.80
C LEU A 483 8.96 -7.23 -8.45
N SER A 484 9.97 -6.93 -7.63
CA SER A 484 10.38 -5.56 -7.36
C SER A 484 11.06 -4.96 -8.60
N ALA A 485 10.56 -3.80 -9.07
CA ALA A 485 11.15 -3.10 -10.20
C ALA A 485 12.55 -2.54 -9.89
N ASP A 486 12.81 -2.25 -8.61
CA ASP A 486 14.00 -1.52 -8.14
C ASP A 486 15.09 -2.43 -7.57
N ILE A 487 14.96 -3.75 -7.73
CA ILE A 487 15.99 -4.67 -7.22
C ILE A 487 17.32 -4.42 -7.94
N SER A 488 18.32 -4.01 -7.16
CA SER A 488 19.62 -3.65 -7.70
C SER A 488 20.60 -4.82 -7.68
N ARG A 489 21.56 -4.80 -8.60
CA ARG A 489 22.68 -5.76 -8.61
C ARG A 489 23.47 -5.69 -7.30
N GLU A 490 23.66 -4.48 -6.80
CA GLU A 490 24.40 -4.19 -5.57
C GLU A 490 23.75 -4.80 -4.34
N GLU A 491 22.43 -4.81 -4.31
CA GLU A 491 21.64 -5.39 -3.22
C GLU A 491 21.74 -6.92 -3.20
N LEU A 492 21.56 -7.54 -4.36
CA LEU A 492 21.67 -9.00 -4.48
C LEU A 492 23.10 -9.49 -4.26
N ALA A 493 24.11 -8.74 -4.73
CA ALA A 493 25.52 -9.06 -4.51
C ALA A 493 25.89 -8.99 -3.01
N ARG A 494 25.34 -8.00 -2.28
CA ARG A 494 25.50 -7.89 -0.82
C ARG A 494 24.88 -9.07 -0.06
N MET A 495 23.71 -9.55 -0.51
CA MET A 495 23.04 -10.72 0.11
C MET A 495 23.93 -11.96 0.08
N VAL A 496 24.70 -12.14 -0.99
CA VAL A 496 25.64 -13.28 -1.13
C VAL A 496 27.10 -12.92 -0.81
N LYS A 497 27.34 -11.73 -0.26
CA LYS A 497 28.66 -11.23 0.13
C LYS A 497 29.69 -11.25 -1.00
N MET A 498 29.27 -10.93 -2.21
CA MET A 498 30.11 -10.89 -3.42
C MET A 498 30.29 -9.46 -3.92
N ASN A 499 31.41 -9.19 -4.60
CA ASN A 499 31.56 -7.97 -5.39
C ASN A 499 30.77 -8.08 -6.71
N ASN A 500 30.43 -6.94 -7.29
CA ASN A 500 29.57 -6.84 -8.48
C ASN A 500 30.10 -7.58 -9.72
N THR A 501 31.43 -7.65 -9.88
CA THR A 501 32.07 -8.30 -11.04
C THR A 501 31.96 -9.83 -10.93
N ARG A 502 32.25 -10.37 -9.75
CA ARG A 502 32.13 -11.81 -9.48
C ARG A 502 30.69 -12.26 -9.52
N PHE A 503 29.80 -11.45 -8.95
CA PHE A 503 28.36 -11.69 -8.98
C PHE A 503 27.81 -11.76 -10.42
N ALA A 504 28.18 -10.82 -11.29
CA ALA A 504 27.76 -10.82 -12.70
C ALA A 504 28.25 -12.05 -13.46
N ARG A 505 29.50 -12.49 -13.17
CA ARG A 505 30.08 -13.70 -13.76
C ARG A 505 29.31 -14.95 -13.31
N MET A 506 29.06 -15.08 -12.01
CA MET A 506 28.29 -16.19 -11.43
C MET A 506 26.90 -16.30 -12.07
N ILE A 507 26.18 -15.19 -12.21
CA ILE A 507 24.86 -15.18 -12.87
C ILE A 507 25.00 -15.68 -14.32
N LYS A 508 25.96 -15.16 -15.07
CA LYS A 508 26.14 -15.52 -16.48
C LYS A 508 26.50 -16.99 -16.68
N GLU A 509 27.37 -17.53 -15.80
CA GLU A 509 27.80 -18.94 -15.85
C GLU A 509 26.65 -19.93 -15.55
N ASN A 510 25.71 -19.53 -14.67
CA ASN A 510 24.62 -20.42 -14.27
C ASN A 510 23.31 -20.23 -15.04
N THR A 511 23.16 -19.12 -15.79
CA THR A 511 21.91 -18.77 -16.47
C THR A 511 22.09 -18.49 -17.97
N ASP A 512 23.30 -18.55 -18.50
CA ASP A 512 23.69 -18.16 -19.87
C ASP A 512 23.28 -16.72 -20.24
N THR A 513 22.85 -15.91 -19.27
CA THR A 513 22.40 -14.53 -19.48
C THR A 513 22.90 -13.61 -18.38
N ASN A 514 22.63 -12.33 -18.49
CA ASN A 514 22.92 -11.36 -17.42
C ASN A 514 21.78 -11.32 -16.38
N LEU A 515 22.01 -10.62 -15.25
CA LEU A 515 21.03 -10.50 -14.17
C LEU A 515 19.65 -10.02 -14.66
N ASN A 516 19.61 -9.02 -15.53
CA ASN A 516 18.34 -8.52 -16.06
C ASN A 516 17.61 -9.57 -16.91
N GLY A 517 18.36 -10.33 -17.70
CA GLY A 517 17.81 -11.45 -18.46
C GLY A 517 17.23 -12.52 -17.55
N TYR A 518 17.98 -12.91 -16.52
CA TYR A 518 17.54 -13.89 -15.51
C TYR A 518 16.28 -13.41 -14.75
N LEU A 519 16.27 -12.18 -14.24
CA LEU A 519 15.10 -11.61 -13.57
C LEU A 519 13.89 -11.48 -14.51
N ASN A 520 14.13 -11.09 -15.76
CA ASN A 520 13.08 -11.03 -16.77
C ASN A 520 12.51 -12.40 -17.11
N ASP A 521 13.33 -13.46 -17.11
CA ASP A 521 12.83 -14.83 -17.28
C ASP A 521 11.90 -15.25 -16.13
N LEU A 522 12.25 -14.91 -14.89
CA LEU A 522 11.38 -15.15 -13.74
C LEU A 522 10.07 -14.34 -13.81
N ARG A 523 10.18 -13.06 -14.15
CA ARG A 523 9.03 -12.17 -14.36
C ARG A 523 8.10 -12.66 -15.45
N LEU A 524 8.66 -13.13 -16.56
CA LEU A 524 7.88 -13.69 -17.66
C LEU A 524 7.20 -15.00 -17.28
N ASN A 525 7.88 -15.87 -16.51
CA ASN A 525 7.29 -17.09 -16.00
C ASN A 525 6.10 -16.77 -15.07
N TYR A 526 6.26 -15.76 -14.20
CA TYR A 526 5.18 -15.29 -13.34
C TYR A 526 4.04 -14.63 -14.15
N ALA A 527 4.36 -13.83 -15.16
CA ALA A 527 3.37 -13.25 -16.06
C ALA A 527 2.56 -14.32 -16.81
N MET A 528 3.23 -15.39 -17.29
CA MET A 528 2.55 -16.52 -17.92
C MET A 528 1.63 -17.24 -16.94
N HIS A 529 2.06 -17.41 -15.68
CA HIS A 529 1.21 -17.95 -14.63
C HIS A 529 -0.01 -17.08 -14.40
N LEU A 530 0.16 -15.76 -14.28
CA LEU A 530 -0.95 -14.81 -14.11
C LEU A 530 -1.91 -14.83 -15.31
N LEU A 531 -1.39 -14.88 -16.53
CA LEU A 531 -2.22 -14.99 -17.74
C LEU A 531 -3.09 -16.23 -17.74
N LYS A 532 -2.59 -17.32 -17.15
CA LYS A 532 -3.26 -18.61 -17.07
C LYS A 532 -4.28 -18.66 -15.94
N GLU A 533 -3.93 -18.18 -14.75
CA GLU A 533 -4.78 -18.29 -13.56
C GLU A 533 -5.79 -17.13 -13.45
N HIS A 534 -5.48 -15.97 -14.04
CA HIS A 534 -6.28 -14.74 -13.96
C HIS A 534 -6.59 -14.17 -15.36
N PRO A 535 -7.40 -14.89 -16.15
CA PRO A 535 -7.76 -14.44 -17.50
C PRO A 535 -8.54 -13.12 -17.53
N GLU A 536 -9.10 -12.69 -16.40
CA GLU A 536 -9.80 -11.42 -16.23
C GLU A 536 -8.86 -10.19 -16.18
N TYR A 537 -7.59 -10.37 -15.79
CA TYR A 537 -6.66 -9.26 -15.65
C TYR A 537 -6.30 -8.64 -17.01
N THR A 538 -6.15 -7.32 -17.02
CA THR A 538 -5.64 -6.63 -18.21
C THR A 538 -4.16 -6.97 -18.44
N LEU A 539 -3.70 -6.96 -19.68
CA LEU A 539 -2.28 -7.19 -19.99
C LEU A 539 -1.38 -6.19 -19.27
N ARG A 540 -1.86 -4.98 -19.04
CA ARG A 540 -1.16 -3.95 -18.32
C ARG A 540 -1.02 -4.30 -16.83
N ALA A 541 -2.10 -4.72 -16.19
CA ALA A 541 -2.07 -5.17 -14.79
C ALA A 541 -1.12 -6.36 -14.61
N ILE A 542 -1.09 -7.29 -15.57
CA ILE A 542 -0.19 -8.45 -15.54
C ILE A 542 1.27 -8.02 -15.69
N ALA A 543 1.58 -7.11 -16.63
CA ALA A 543 2.92 -6.58 -16.81
C ALA A 543 3.43 -5.90 -15.53
N GLU A 544 2.62 -5.03 -14.94
CA GLU A 544 2.93 -4.32 -13.71
C GLU A 544 3.10 -5.29 -12.52
N ALA A 545 2.18 -6.24 -12.35
CA ALA A 545 2.26 -7.26 -11.31
C ALA A 545 3.48 -8.19 -11.44
N SER A 546 3.98 -8.38 -12.65
CA SER A 546 5.20 -9.17 -12.91
C SER A 546 6.50 -8.36 -12.81
N GLY A 547 6.42 -7.08 -12.43
CA GLY A 547 7.60 -6.22 -12.28
C GLY A 547 8.14 -5.67 -13.60
N ILE A 548 7.37 -5.69 -14.70
CA ILE A 548 7.75 -5.14 -16.01
C ILE A 548 6.90 -3.91 -16.30
N ASN A 549 7.38 -2.72 -15.92
CA ASN A 549 6.61 -1.48 -15.96
C ASN A 549 6.40 -0.87 -17.36
N SER A 550 7.06 -1.41 -18.40
CA SER A 550 6.98 -0.92 -19.77
C SER A 550 6.23 -1.92 -20.66
N MET A 551 5.07 -1.55 -21.17
CA MET A 551 4.28 -2.40 -22.09
C MET A 551 5.03 -2.77 -23.37
N PRO A 552 5.74 -1.87 -24.05
CA PRO A 552 6.57 -2.25 -25.20
C PRO A 552 7.62 -3.31 -24.85
N THR A 553 8.32 -3.12 -23.72
CA THR A 553 9.33 -4.07 -23.22
C THR A 553 8.69 -5.41 -22.87
N PHE A 554 7.53 -5.39 -22.21
CA PHE A 554 6.78 -6.62 -21.90
C PHE A 554 6.42 -7.38 -23.17
N HIS A 555 5.86 -6.71 -24.18
CA HIS A 555 5.52 -7.33 -25.46
C HIS A 555 6.75 -7.93 -26.17
N GLN A 556 7.85 -7.19 -26.20
CA GLN A 556 9.08 -7.62 -26.85
C GLN A 556 9.68 -8.85 -26.17
N LEU A 557 9.86 -8.80 -24.84
CA LEU A 557 10.41 -9.90 -24.05
C LEU A 557 9.53 -11.14 -24.12
N PHE A 558 8.21 -10.95 -24.00
CA PHE A 558 7.26 -12.06 -24.04
C PHE A 558 7.26 -12.75 -25.41
N LYS A 559 7.27 -11.96 -26.51
CA LYS A 559 7.33 -12.51 -27.87
C LYS A 559 8.65 -13.21 -28.16
N ALA A 560 9.78 -12.67 -27.70
CA ALA A 560 11.08 -13.32 -27.84
C ALA A 560 11.13 -14.67 -27.10
N ARG A 561 10.50 -14.76 -25.93
CA ARG A 561 10.48 -15.98 -25.11
C ARG A 561 9.53 -17.05 -25.63
N THR A 562 8.34 -16.65 -26.05
CA THR A 562 7.24 -17.56 -26.38
C THR A 562 6.98 -17.72 -27.88
N GLY A 563 7.59 -16.86 -28.71
CA GLY A 563 7.32 -16.77 -30.14
C GLY A 563 6.01 -16.06 -30.49
N MET A 564 5.18 -15.68 -29.51
CA MET A 564 3.89 -15.03 -29.70
C MET A 564 3.70 -13.82 -28.79
N THR A 565 2.75 -12.95 -29.09
CA THR A 565 2.42 -11.80 -28.24
C THR A 565 1.67 -12.23 -26.97
N PRO A 566 1.70 -11.45 -25.87
CA PRO A 566 0.91 -11.74 -24.67
C PRO A 566 -0.59 -11.89 -24.95
N SER A 567 -1.11 -11.12 -25.91
CA SER A 567 -2.52 -11.21 -26.34
C SER A 567 -2.82 -12.54 -27.02
N GLU A 568 -1.92 -12.99 -27.89
CA GLU A 568 -2.04 -14.29 -28.57
C GLU A 568 -1.94 -15.43 -27.57
N PHE A 569 -1.01 -15.35 -26.61
CA PHE A 569 -0.86 -16.35 -25.55
C PHE A 569 -2.11 -16.41 -24.67
N LYS A 570 -2.63 -15.26 -24.22
CA LYS A 570 -3.85 -15.17 -23.42
C LYS A 570 -5.06 -15.75 -24.15
N ASN A 571 -5.18 -15.46 -25.43
CA ASN A 571 -6.26 -15.98 -26.24
C ASN A 571 -6.12 -17.50 -26.43
N ALA A 572 -4.92 -18.00 -26.67
CA ALA A 572 -4.64 -19.44 -26.81
C ALA A 572 -4.93 -20.19 -25.50
N GLU A 573 -4.53 -19.69 -24.38
CA GLU A 573 -4.84 -20.28 -23.07
C GLU A 573 -6.34 -20.28 -22.78
N LYS A 574 -7.03 -19.20 -23.16
CA LYS A 574 -8.49 -19.11 -23.05
C LYS A 574 -9.19 -20.12 -23.95
N GLU A 575 -8.58 -20.45 -25.06
CA GLU A 575 -9.08 -21.48 -25.99
C GLU A 575 -8.82 -22.89 -25.49
N LEU A 576 -7.67 -23.17 -24.86
CA LEU A 576 -7.34 -24.44 -24.25
C LEU A 576 -8.19 -24.78 -23.01
N LYS A 577 -8.67 -23.75 -22.32
CA LYS A 577 -9.58 -23.88 -21.16
C LYS A 577 -11.06 -23.98 -21.54
N LYS A 578 -11.42 -23.76 -22.79
CA LYS A 578 -12.75 -24.01 -23.34
C LYS A 578 -12.92 -25.46 -23.79
#